data_7a0ec6e34ded76a11abd568164e3f1de
#
_entry.id   7a0ec6e34ded76a11abd568164e3f1de
#
_cell.length_a   1.000
_cell.length_b   1.000
_cell.length_c   1.000
_cell.angle_alpha   90.00
_cell.angle_beta   90.00
_cell.angle_gamma   90.00
#
_symmetry.space_group_name_H-M   'P 1'
#
loop_
_entity.id
_entity.type
_entity.pdbx_description
1 polymer ?
#
loop_
_entity_poly.entity_id
_entity_poly.type
_entity_poly.pdbx_seq_one_letter_code
_entity_poly.pdbx_strand_id
1 'polypeptide(L)'
;QVWMLDRGKRLGRTFDAFNKRWFRPAPDGFGTLPFDHSQGEIQAKLRDLCLTVEAKDWFDLRDPIVTNIYVDLPIKARRLYRDMEKQMFMEIGEHKVEAFGAAARTIKGLQIANGAAYVGEDTSMWEEVHDAKLQALESIIEEAGGMPVLVAYQFKSDLARLLKAFKKGKHLDADPQTIRDWNAGKIPVLFAHPASAGH
;
A
#
# COMPACT_ATOMS: atom_id res chain seq x y z
N GLN A 1 16.94 -14.13 11.73
CA GLN A 1 16.60 -15.52 11.36
C GLN A 1 17.85 -16.31 10.97
N VAL A 2 18.61 -15.90 9.94
CA VAL A 2 19.84 -16.62 9.51
C VAL A 2 20.84 -16.81 10.64
N TRP A 3 21.01 -15.80 11.51
CA TRP A 3 21.90 -15.89 12.68
C TRP A 3 21.52 -17.03 13.64
N MET A 4 20.24 -17.32 13.78
CA MET A 4 19.77 -18.44 14.62
C MET A 4 20.18 -19.81 14.04
N LEU A 5 20.29 -19.92 12.72
CA LEU A 5 20.65 -21.17 12.04
C LEU A 5 22.16 -21.43 12.05
N ASP A 6 22.99 -20.39 11.91
CA ASP A 6 24.42 -20.54 11.71
C ASP A 6 25.31 -19.80 12.72
N ARG A 7 24.70 -19.18 13.75
CA ARG A 7 25.37 -18.37 14.78
C ARG A 7 26.22 -17.24 14.20
N GLY A 8 25.77 -16.66 13.08
CA GLY A 8 26.42 -15.53 12.45
C GLY A 8 27.67 -15.87 11.62
N LYS A 9 27.89 -17.13 11.27
CA LYS A 9 29.06 -17.52 10.44
C LYS A 9 29.06 -16.86 9.08
N ARG A 10 27.90 -16.74 8.42
CA ARG A 10 27.79 -16.22 7.06
C ARG A 10 27.73 -14.70 6.99
N LEU A 11 26.85 -14.10 7.77
CA LEU A 11 26.53 -12.67 7.64
C LEU A 11 27.16 -11.78 8.72
N GLY A 12 27.68 -12.36 9.80
CA GLY A 12 28.27 -11.61 10.92
C GLY A 12 27.70 -12.06 12.25
N ARG A 13 28.57 -12.10 13.28
CA ARG A 13 28.18 -12.56 14.63
C ARG A 13 27.31 -11.58 15.41
N THR A 14 27.37 -10.30 15.05
CA THR A 14 26.59 -9.23 15.68
C THR A 14 25.92 -8.37 14.62
N PHE A 15 24.88 -7.65 15.01
CA PHE A 15 24.22 -6.69 14.10
C PHE A 15 25.15 -5.57 13.63
N ASP A 16 26.03 -5.10 14.51
CA ASP A 16 27.05 -4.09 14.16
C ASP A 16 28.04 -4.61 13.11
N ALA A 17 28.53 -5.84 13.27
CA ALA A 17 29.42 -6.48 12.29
C ALA A 17 28.71 -6.69 10.94
N PHE A 18 27.43 -7.05 10.97
CA PHE A 18 26.59 -7.14 9.77
C PHE A 18 26.45 -5.78 9.09
N ASN A 19 26.06 -4.74 9.84
CA ASN A 19 25.90 -3.40 9.29
C ASN A 19 27.19 -2.84 8.67
N LYS A 20 28.30 -2.88 9.40
CA LYS A 20 29.58 -2.36 8.90
C LYS A 20 30.07 -3.08 7.64
N ARG A 21 29.74 -4.36 7.49
CA ARG A 21 30.18 -5.13 6.33
C ARG A 21 29.33 -4.88 5.09
N TRP A 22 28.04 -4.68 5.25
CA TRP A 22 27.09 -4.71 4.15
C TRP A 22 26.44 -3.37 3.86
N PHE A 23 26.58 -2.39 4.78
CA PHE A 23 25.89 -1.10 4.65
C PHE A 23 26.87 0.05 4.96
N ARG A 24 26.58 1.19 4.35
CA ARG A 24 27.21 2.47 4.61
C ARG A 24 26.18 3.49 5.13
N PRO A 25 26.59 4.51 5.90
CA PRO A 25 25.71 5.61 6.26
C PRO A 25 25.10 6.26 5.01
N ALA A 26 23.82 6.61 5.08
CA ALA A 26 23.17 7.36 4.03
C ALA A 26 23.74 8.79 3.96
N PRO A 27 23.88 9.42 2.76
CA PRO A 27 24.45 10.75 2.59
C PRO A 27 23.69 11.87 3.32
N ASP A 28 22.40 11.66 3.55
CA ASP A 28 21.51 12.57 4.28
C ASP A 28 21.60 12.43 5.80
N GLY A 29 22.45 11.52 6.29
CA GLY A 29 22.62 11.24 7.72
C GLY A 29 21.51 10.39 8.35
N PHE A 30 20.48 10.00 7.60
CA PHE A 30 19.38 9.18 8.10
C PHE A 30 19.41 7.78 7.53
N GLY A 31 19.75 6.80 8.39
CA GLY A 31 19.75 5.39 8.02
C GLY A 31 21.02 4.90 7.34
N THR A 32 20.92 3.77 6.66
CA THR A 32 22.04 3.11 5.99
C THR A 32 21.64 2.65 4.58
N LEU A 33 22.57 2.68 3.65
CA LEU A 33 22.41 2.17 2.29
C LEU A 33 23.30 0.94 2.11
N PRO A 34 22.86 -0.07 1.36
CA PRO A 34 23.71 -1.21 1.05
C PRO A 34 24.88 -0.76 0.17
N PHE A 35 26.03 -1.43 0.31
CA PHE A 35 27.07 -1.34 -0.72
C PHE A 35 26.63 -2.06 -2.00
N ASP A 36 27.18 -1.69 -3.13
CA ASP A 36 26.81 -2.25 -4.45
C ASP A 36 26.99 -3.77 -4.53
N HIS A 37 27.99 -4.31 -3.83
CA HIS A 37 28.27 -5.75 -3.77
C HIS A 37 27.41 -6.53 -2.76
N SER A 38 26.72 -5.84 -1.85
CA SER A 38 26.09 -6.47 -0.67
C SER A 38 25.02 -7.47 -1.06
N GLN A 39 24.15 -7.13 -1.99
CA GLN A 39 23.06 -8.01 -2.40
C GLN A 39 23.59 -9.32 -2.98
N GLY A 40 24.52 -9.24 -3.92
CA GLY A 40 25.09 -10.43 -4.57
C GLY A 40 25.83 -11.35 -3.60
N GLU A 41 26.67 -10.75 -2.73
CA GLU A 41 27.42 -11.54 -1.76
C GLU A 41 26.53 -12.16 -0.66
N ILE A 42 25.52 -11.43 -0.17
CA ILE A 42 24.55 -11.96 0.81
C ILE A 42 23.80 -13.13 0.18
N GLN A 43 23.28 -12.98 -1.04
CA GLN A 43 22.57 -14.06 -1.73
C GLN A 43 23.48 -15.28 -1.95
N ALA A 44 24.72 -15.07 -2.39
CA ALA A 44 25.67 -16.17 -2.56
C ALA A 44 25.94 -16.94 -1.26
N LYS A 45 26.06 -16.21 -0.13
CA LYS A 45 26.27 -16.83 1.20
C LYS A 45 25.05 -17.55 1.77
N LEU A 46 23.86 -17.22 1.29
CA LEU A 46 22.61 -17.81 1.76
C LEU A 46 22.07 -18.91 0.86
N ARG A 47 22.66 -19.13 -0.29
CA ARG A 47 22.16 -20.06 -1.31
C ARG A 47 21.95 -21.50 -0.80
N ASP A 48 22.73 -21.94 0.16
CA ASP A 48 22.61 -23.27 0.76
C ASP A 48 21.61 -23.36 1.93
N LEU A 49 21.14 -22.20 2.43
CA LEU A 49 20.16 -22.12 3.52
C LEU A 49 18.78 -21.63 3.07
N CYS A 50 18.73 -20.90 1.98
CA CYS A 50 17.52 -20.24 1.51
C CYS A 50 17.16 -20.75 0.12
N LEU A 51 15.95 -21.25 -0.01
CA LEU A 51 15.34 -21.48 -1.33
C LEU A 51 14.72 -20.16 -1.79
N THR A 52 15.23 -19.64 -2.90
CA THR A 52 14.59 -18.51 -3.58
C THR A 52 13.70 -19.07 -4.68
N VAL A 53 12.40 -18.79 -4.57
CA VAL A 53 11.40 -19.20 -5.56
C VAL A 53 10.81 -17.93 -6.16
N GLU A 54 11.01 -17.74 -7.45
CA GLU A 54 10.34 -16.69 -8.20
C GLU A 54 9.15 -17.29 -8.94
N ALA A 55 8.00 -16.59 -8.90
CA ALA A 55 6.77 -17.09 -9.55
C ALA A 55 6.97 -17.38 -11.02
N LYS A 56 7.79 -16.59 -11.73
CA LYS A 56 8.13 -16.80 -13.15
C LYS A 56 8.85 -18.12 -13.43
N ASP A 57 9.53 -18.71 -12.44
CA ASP A 57 10.27 -19.96 -12.62
C ASP A 57 9.33 -21.20 -12.58
N TRP A 58 8.11 -21.02 -12.05
CA TRP A 58 7.14 -22.09 -11.82
C TRP A 58 5.84 -21.91 -12.60
N PHE A 59 5.55 -20.70 -13.02
CA PHE A 59 4.33 -20.36 -13.73
C PHE A 59 4.70 -19.58 -15.00
N ASP A 60 4.06 -19.89 -16.10
CA ASP A 60 4.15 -19.12 -17.35
C ASP A 60 3.34 -17.81 -17.19
N LEU A 61 3.84 -16.93 -16.32
CA LEU A 61 3.23 -15.64 -16.05
C LEU A 61 3.72 -14.63 -17.10
N ARG A 62 2.78 -14.03 -17.81
CA ARG A 62 3.07 -12.87 -18.64
C ARG A 62 3.29 -11.64 -17.76
N ASP A 63 4.11 -10.70 -18.22
CA ASP A 63 4.24 -9.42 -17.54
C ASP A 63 2.89 -8.72 -17.44
N PRO A 64 2.58 -8.10 -16.28
CA PRO A 64 1.32 -7.40 -16.09
C PRO A 64 1.24 -6.19 -17.01
N ILE A 65 0.09 -5.98 -17.63
CA ILE A 65 -0.21 -4.75 -18.36
C ILE A 65 -0.55 -3.68 -17.33
N VAL A 66 0.26 -2.62 -17.29
CA VAL A 66 0.05 -1.49 -16.36
C VAL A 66 -0.56 -0.33 -17.13
N THR A 67 -1.76 0.08 -16.73
CA THR A 67 -2.46 1.24 -17.29
C THR A 67 -2.71 2.26 -16.20
N ASN A 68 -2.28 3.51 -16.43
CA ASN A 68 -2.53 4.63 -15.52
C ASN A 68 -3.85 5.30 -15.88
N ILE A 69 -4.77 5.35 -14.93
CA ILE A 69 -6.02 6.09 -15.05
C ILE A 69 -5.90 7.38 -14.23
N TYR A 70 -5.91 8.51 -14.91
CA TYR A 70 -5.82 9.81 -14.28
C TYR A 70 -7.22 10.34 -13.96
N VAL A 71 -7.41 10.75 -12.73
CA VAL A 71 -8.68 11.28 -12.23
C VAL A 71 -8.47 12.72 -11.76
N ASP A 72 -9.24 13.64 -12.31
CA ASP A 72 -9.21 15.03 -11.89
C ASP A 72 -9.93 15.23 -10.55
N LEU A 73 -9.28 15.95 -9.65
CA LEU A 73 -9.92 16.36 -8.41
C LEU A 73 -10.98 17.41 -8.68
N PRO A 74 -12.20 17.29 -8.14
CA PRO A 74 -13.19 18.36 -8.15
C PRO A 74 -12.64 19.66 -7.54
N ILE A 75 -13.16 20.79 -7.96
CA ILE A 75 -12.63 22.13 -7.61
C ILE A 75 -12.49 22.29 -6.08
N LYS A 76 -13.49 21.87 -5.30
CA LYS A 76 -13.46 21.94 -3.83
C LYS A 76 -12.35 21.06 -3.25
N ALA A 77 -12.21 19.83 -3.73
CA ALA A 77 -11.18 18.90 -3.27
C ALA A 77 -9.77 19.39 -3.64
N ARG A 78 -9.61 19.94 -4.83
CA ARG A 78 -8.34 20.55 -5.28
C ARG A 78 -7.93 21.75 -4.43
N ARG A 79 -8.91 22.55 -3.95
CA ARG A 79 -8.64 23.63 -3.01
C ARG A 79 -8.15 23.10 -1.67
N LEU A 80 -8.87 22.16 -1.07
CA LEU A 80 -8.47 21.52 0.19
C LEU A 80 -7.07 20.90 0.11
N TYR A 81 -6.77 20.24 -1.01
CA TYR A 81 -5.45 19.67 -1.24
C TYR A 81 -4.35 20.75 -1.22
N ARG A 82 -4.58 21.87 -1.92
CA ARG A 82 -3.64 23.00 -1.97
C ARG A 82 -3.48 23.69 -0.61
N ASP A 83 -4.55 23.83 0.14
CA ASP A 83 -4.53 24.45 1.47
C ASP A 83 -3.70 23.57 2.41
N MET A 84 -3.91 22.25 2.40
CA MET A 84 -3.09 21.31 3.16
C MET A 84 -1.62 21.34 2.72
N GLU A 85 -1.35 21.43 1.41
CA GLU A 85 0.02 21.47 0.90
C GLU A 85 0.78 22.74 1.30
N LYS A 86 0.11 23.90 1.26
CA LYS A 86 0.72 25.20 1.50
C LYS A 86 0.71 25.62 2.96
N GLN A 87 -0.42 25.40 3.66
CA GLN A 87 -0.69 25.97 4.98
C GLN A 87 -0.60 24.91 6.09
N MET A 88 -0.42 23.64 5.73
CA MET A 88 -0.43 22.49 6.66
C MET A 88 -1.74 22.36 7.44
N PHE A 89 -2.80 23.00 7.00
CA PHE A 89 -4.14 22.80 7.55
C PHE A 89 -5.21 22.95 6.46
N MET A 90 -6.39 22.43 6.74
CA MET A 90 -7.58 22.60 5.92
C MET A 90 -8.82 22.56 6.81
N GLU A 91 -9.93 23.07 6.29
CA GLU A 91 -11.25 23.01 6.93
C GLU A 91 -12.17 22.09 6.12
N ILE A 92 -12.75 21.09 6.78
CA ILE A 92 -13.72 20.15 6.18
C ILE A 92 -14.96 20.15 7.08
N GLY A 93 -16.08 20.67 6.57
CA GLY A 93 -17.27 20.86 7.37
C GLY A 93 -16.98 21.79 8.56
N GLU A 94 -17.23 21.33 9.78
CA GLU A 94 -16.92 22.05 11.03
C GLU A 94 -15.56 21.66 11.62
N HIS A 95 -14.80 20.80 10.93
CA HIS A 95 -13.54 20.28 11.43
C HIS A 95 -12.34 20.98 10.83
N LYS A 96 -11.40 21.38 11.69
CA LYS A 96 -10.07 21.84 11.30
C LYS A 96 -9.09 20.66 11.37
N VAL A 97 -8.43 20.39 10.25
CA VAL A 97 -7.46 19.30 10.13
C VAL A 97 -6.08 19.90 9.95
N GLU A 98 -5.17 19.57 10.84
CA GLU A 98 -3.79 20.06 10.84
C GLU A 98 -2.80 18.92 10.53
N ALA A 99 -1.65 19.27 9.94
CA ALA A 99 -0.57 18.35 9.66
C ALA A 99 0.75 18.91 10.21
N PHE A 100 1.21 18.33 11.29
CA PHE A 100 2.48 18.71 11.93
C PHE A 100 3.64 17.94 11.26
N GLY A 101 4.25 18.55 10.23
CA GLY A 101 5.40 18.00 9.51
C GLY A 101 5.10 17.43 8.14
N ALA A 102 6.18 17.21 7.37
CA ALA A 102 6.10 16.81 5.97
C ALA A 102 5.43 15.45 5.75
N ALA A 103 5.72 14.46 6.59
CA ALA A 103 5.13 13.12 6.49
C ALA A 103 3.61 13.15 6.74
N ALA A 104 3.17 13.86 7.79
CA ALA A 104 1.74 14.01 8.08
C ALA A 104 1.01 14.73 6.93
N ARG A 105 1.62 15.77 6.35
CA ARG A 105 1.09 16.49 5.19
C ARG A 105 0.91 15.57 3.97
N THR A 106 1.91 14.74 3.69
CA THR A 106 1.84 13.77 2.58
C THR A 106 0.69 12.78 2.79
N ILE A 107 0.56 12.23 4.01
CA ILE A 107 -0.54 11.30 4.33
C ILE A 107 -1.90 11.98 4.19
N LYS A 108 -2.06 13.21 4.68
CA LYS A 108 -3.31 13.98 4.52
C LYS A 108 -3.61 14.29 3.05
N GLY A 109 -2.60 14.63 2.25
CA GLY A 109 -2.74 14.79 0.80
C GLY A 109 -3.22 13.52 0.12
N LEU A 110 -2.67 12.36 0.47
CA LEU A 110 -3.11 11.06 -0.05
C LEU A 110 -4.56 10.73 0.36
N GLN A 111 -4.96 11.04 1.59
CA GLN A 111 -6.35 10.88 2.05
C GLN A 111 -7.32 11.73 1.21
N ILE A 112 -7.01 13.02 1.03
CA ILE A 112 -7.82 13.93 0.20
C ILE A 112 -7.90 13.38 -1.24
N ALA A 113 -6.77 12.98 -1.82
CA ALA A 113 -6.71 12.43 -3.18
C ALA A 113 -7.50 11.12 -3.32
N ASN A 114 -7.68 10.35 -2.23
CA ASN A 114 -8.56 9.17 -2.21
C ASN A 114 -10.04 9.51 -1.99
N GLY A 115 -10.33 10.73 -1.54
CA GLY A 115 -11.69 11.25 -1.45
C GLY A 115 -12.29 11.30 -0.06
N ALA A 116 -11.50 11.09 0.99
CA ALA A 116 -11.89 11.30 2.38
C ALA A 116 -10.68 11.70 3.21
N ALA A 117 -10.88 12.39 4.33
CA ALA A 117 -9.80 12.72 5.25
C ALA A 117 -10.23 12.48 6.70
N TYR A 118 -9.33 11.92 7.50
CA TYR A 118 -9.59 11.77 8.92
C TYR A 118 -9.61 13.13 9.62
N VAL A 119 -10.61 13.31 10.46
CA VAL A 119 -10.82 14.49 11.29
C VAL A 119 -10.71 14.07 12.75
N GLY A 120 -9.94 14.80 13.55
CA GLY A 120 -9.65 14.42 14.93
C GLY A 120 -8.37 13.62 15.13
N GLU A 121 -8.12 13.21 16.36
CA GLU A 121 -6.87 12.56 16.76
C GLU A 121 -6.82 11.06 16.45
N ASP A 122 -7.95 10.41 16.37
CA ASP A 122 -8.05 9.00 16.04
C ASP A 122 -8.49 8.76 14.58
N THR A 123 -8.38 7.51 14.12
CA THR A 123 -8.77 7.11 12.76
C THR A 123 -10.21 6.60 12.68
N SER A 124 -11.06 6.88 13.67
CA SER A 124 -12.46 6.45 13.69
C SER A 124 -13.36 7.43 12.96
N MET A 125 -13.01 8.73 13.00
CA MET A 125 -13.78 9.80 12.38
C MET A 125 -13.12 10.29 11.10
N TRP A 126 -13.90 10.38 10.04
CA TRP A 126 -13.45 10.90 8.74
C TRP A 126 -14.61 11.56 7.99
N GLU A 127 -14.28 12.51 7.13
CA GLU A 127 -15.21 13.26 6.31
C GLU A 127 -14.99 12.95 4.82
N GLU A 128 -16.08 12.79 4.08
CA GLU A 128 -16.02 12.65 2.62
C GLU A 128 -15.66 13.98 1.96
N VAL A 129 -14.72 13.93 1.02
CA VAL A 129 -14.24 15.08 0.25
C VAL A 129 -14.78 15.02 -1.18
N HIS A 130 -14.68 13.87 -1.82
CA HIS A 130 -15.16 13.61 -3.18
C HIS A 130 -15.21 12.10 -3.48
N ASP A 131 -15.88 11.73 -4.56
CA ASP A 131 -16.08 10.34 -5.02
C ASP A 131 -15.42 10.03 -6.38
N ALA A 132 -14.60 10.96 -6.91
CA ALA A 132 -14.05 10.85 -8.26
C ALA A 132 -13.32 9.53 -8.55
N LYS A 133 -12.57 8.98 -7.56
CA LYS A 133 -11.93 7.65 -7.72
C LYS A 133 -12.95 6.50 -7.65
N LEU A 134 -14.05 6.65 -6.90
CA LEU A 134 -15.11 5.63 -6.89
C LEU A 134 -15.84 5.58 -8.23
N GLN A 135 -16.09 6.73 -8.85
CA GLN A 135 -16.70 6.81 -10.18
C GLN A 135 -15.77 6.19 -11.25
N ALA A 136 -14.46 6.48 -11.19
CA ALA A 136 -13.51 5.84 -12.09
C ALA A 136 -13.45 4.33 -11.88
N LEU A 137 -13.51 3.85 -10.63
CA LEU A 137 -13.55 2.41 -10.32
C LEU A 137 -14.85 1.77 -10.83
N GLU A 138 -15.99 2.45 -10.73
CA GLU A 138 -17.26 1.97 -11.27
C GLU A 138 -17.14 1.73 -12.78
N SER A 139 -16.59 2.68 -13.54
CA SER A 139 -16.33 2.51 -14.98
C SER A 139 -15.43 1.31 -15.27
N ILE A 140 -14.35 1.12 -14.48
CA ILE A 140 -13.44 -0.04 -14.64
C ILE A 140 -14.17 -1.37 -14.40
N ILE A 141 -15.03 -1.42 -13.38
CA ILE A 141 -15.82 -2.64 -13.06
C ILE A 141 -16.82 -2.93 -14.19
N GLU A 142 -17.44 -1.90 -14.76
CA GLU A 142 -18.33 -2.04 -15.91
C GLU A 142 -17.58 -2.53 -17.15
N GLU A 143 -16.42 -1.93 -17.45
CA GLU A 143 -15.55 -2.35 -18.57
C GLU A 143 -15.03 -3.78 -18.41
N ALA A 144 -14.84 -4.26 -17.18
CA ALA A 144 -14.43 -5.63 -16.90
C ALA A 144 -15.47 -6.67 -17.34
N GLY A 145 -16.72 -6.27 -17.65
CA GLY A 145 -17.71 -7.14 -18.28
C GLY A 145 -18.05 -8.40 -17.49
N GLY A 146 -17.98 -8.34 -16.16
CA GLY A 146 -18.22 -9.48 -15.27
C GLY A 146 -16.98 -10.28 -14.89
N MET A 147 -15.81 -9.92 -15.41
CA MET A 147 -14.54 -10.47 -14.91
C MET A 147 -14.29 -10.00 -13.47
N PRO A 148 -13.72 -10.86 -12.60
CA PRO A 148 -13.47 -10.49 -11.22
C PRO A 148 -12.43 -9.37 -11.12
N VAL A 149 -12.69 -8.36 -10.28
CA VAL A 149 -11.82 -7.19 -10.08
C VAL A 149 -11.29 -7.19 -8.66
N LEU A 150 -9.96 -7.26 -8.50
CA LEU A 150 -9.27 -7.09 -7.22
C LEU A 150 -8.90 -5.60 -7.04
N VAL A 151 -9.37 -5.01 -5.95
CA VAL A 151 -9.16 -3.60 -5.63
C VAL A 151 -8.27 -3.47 -4.40
N ALA A 152 -7.08 -2.92 -4.56
CA ALA A 152 -6.23 -2.56 -3.44
C ALA A 152 -6.63 -1.20 -2.86
N TYR A 153 -6.73 -1.11 -1.53
CA TYR A 153 -7.02 0.12 -0.81
C TYR A 153 -5.99 0.37 0.30
N GLN A 154 -5.91 1.60 0.82
CA GLN A 154 -4.93 1.95 1.83
C GLN A 154 -5.53 2.37 3.18
N PHE A 155 -6.63 3.13 3.17
CA PHE A 155 -7.21 3.68 4.39
C PHE A 155 -8.49 2.96 4.80
N LYS A 156 -8.78 2.94 6.11
CA LYS A 156 -10.06 2.39 6.61
C LYS A 156 -11.27 3.11 6.02
N SER A 157 -11.16 4.43 5.81
CA SER A 157 -12.17 5.23 5.11
C SER A 157 -12.39 4.77 3.68
N ASP A 158 -11.33 4.35 2.96
CA ASP A 158 -11.48 3.81 1.60
C ASP A 158 -12.34 2.55 1.62
N LEU A 159 -12.03 1.59 2.52
CA LEU A 159 -12.80 0.36 2.65
C LEU A 159 -14.29 0.63 2.95
N ALA A 160 -14.56 1.52 3.91
CA ALA A 160 -15.93 1.86 4.28
C ALA A 160 -16.72 2.44 3.10
N ARG A 161 -16.08 3.31 2.30
CA ARG A 161 -16.67 3.93 1.11
C ARG A 161 -16.82 2.92 -0.03
N LEU A 162 -15.86 2.05 -0.24
CA LEU A 162 -15.92 0.97 -1.23
C LEU A 162 -17.08 0.01 -0.94
N LEU A 163 -17.24 -0.44 0.30
CA LEU A 163 -18.36 -1.32 0.72
C LEU A 163 -19.73 -0.61 0.62
N LYS A 164 -19.76 0.72 0.83
CA LYS A 164 -20.98 1.53 0.65
C LYS A 164 -21.36 1.66 -0.82
N ALA A 165 -20.37 1.91 -1.70
CA ALA A 165 -20.61 2.12 -3.14
C ALA A 165 -20.86 0.80 -3.90
N PHE A 166 -20.09 -0.23 -3.62
CA PHE A 166 -20.12 -1.50 -4.36
C PHE A 166 -20.70 -2.64 -3.51
N LYS A 167 -22.02 -2.74 -3.47
CA LYS A 167 -22.76 -3.71 -2.62
C LYS A 167 -22.46 -5.19 -2.92
N LYS A 168 -22.02 -5.51 -4.13
CA LYS A 168 -21.60 -6.87 -4.53
C LYS A 168 -20.12 -7.15 -4.22
N GLY A 169 -19.38 -6.14 -3.79
CA GLY A 169 -17.98 -6.27 -3.39
C GLY A 169 -17.86 -6.87 -1.98
N LYS A 170 -16.78 -7.59 -1.75
CA LYS A 170 -16.45 -8.19 -0.45
C LYS A 170 -15.05 -7.78 -0.01
N HIS A 171 -14.88 -7.54 1.28
CA HIS A 171 -13.56 -7.33 1.89
C HIS A 171 -12.84 -8.67 2.03
N LEU A 172 -11.56 -8.71 1.70
CA LEU A 172 -10.69 -9.85 2.01
C LEU A 172 -10.43 -9.87 3.51
N ASP A 173 -11.16 -10.72 4.19
CA ASP A 173 -11.06 -10.97 5.63
C ASP A 173 -10.15 -12.18 5.94
N ALA A 174 -10.05 -12.54 7.20
CA ALA A 174 -9.29 -13.71 7.65
C ALA A 174 -10.03 -15.05 7.38
N ASP A 175 -11.27 -15.03 6.88
CA ASP A 175 -12.01 -16.24 6.57
C ASP A 175 -11.49 -16.90 5.29
N PRO A 176 -10.92 -18.12 5.35
CA PRO A 176 -10.46 -18.84 4.17
C PRO A 176 -11.56 -19.08 3.12
N GLN A 177 -12.84 -19.00 3.52
CA GLN A 177 -13.96 -19.17 2.60
C GLN A 177 -14.03 -17.99 1.60
N THR A 178 -13.63 -16.78 2.01
CA THR A 178 -13.59 -15.61 1.12
C THR A 178 -12.66 -15.84 -0.07
N ILE A 179 -11.49 -16.41 0.16
CA ILE A 179 -10.53 -16.74 -0.92
C ILE A 179 -11.09 -17.87 -1.81
N ARG A 180 -11.72 -18.90 -1.21
CA ARG A 180 -12.32 -19.99 -1.99
C ARG A 180 -13.45 -19.48 -2.88
N ASP A 181 -14.29 -18.60 -2.37
CA ASP A 181 -15.40 -18.03 -3.13
C ASP A 181 -14.90 -17.06 -4.22
N TRP A 182 -13.82 -16.32 -3.96
CA TRP A 182 -13.14 -15.52 -4.96
C TRP A 182 -12.57 -16.38 -6.10
N ASN A 183 -11.83 -17.42 -5.77
CA ASN A 183 -11.25 -18.35 -6.75
C ASN A 183 -12.31 -19.12 -7.52
N ALA A 184 -13.50 -19.33 -6.94
CA ALA A 184 -14.64 -19.94 -7.60
C ALA A 184 -15.48 -18.94 -8.45
N GLY A 185 -15.06 -17.66 -8.55
CA GLY A 185 -15.73 -16.64 -9.33
C GLY A 185 -17.07 -16.15 -8.75
N LYS A 186 -17.35 -16.44 -7.46
CA LYS A 186 -18.60 -16.03 -6.80
C LYS A 186 -18.57 -14.57 -6.33
N ILE A 187 -17.38 -14.00 -6.15
CA ILE A 187 -17.19 -12.62 -5.69
C ILE A 187 -16.72 -11.80 -6.90
N PRO A 188 -17.54 -10.87 -7.41
CA PRO A 188 -17.16 -10.07 -8.58
C PRO A 188 -16.12 -9.00 -8.29
N VAL A 189 -16.10 -8.44 -7.07
CA VAL A 189 -15.15 -7.41 -6.66
C VAL A 189 -14.63 -7.72 -5.27
N LEU A 190 -13.31 -7.86 -5.14
CA LEU A 190 -12.66 -8.14 -3.87
C LEU A 190 -11.81 -6.93 -3.44
N PHE A 191 -12.04 -6.41 -2.25
CA PHE A 191 -11.27 -5.32 -1.65
C PHE A 191 -10.20 -5.89 -0.72
N ALA A 192 -8.92 -5.59 -0.99
CA ALA A 192 -7.81 -6.09 -0.19
C ALA A 192 -6.88 -4.95 0.26
N HIS A 193 -6.48 -4.98 1.53
CA HIS A 193 -5.40 -4.13 2.00
C HIS A 193 -4.05 -4.83 1.73
N PRO A 194 -3.08 -4.20 1.05
CA PRO A 194 -1.82 -4.86 0.66
C PRO A 194 -1.06 -5.51 1.82
N ALA A 195 -1.08 -4.88 3.01
CA ALA A 195 -0.44 -5.42 4.20
C ALA A 195 -1.13 -6.69 4.77
N SER A 196 -2.38 -6.97 4.37
CA SER A 196 -3.15 -8.15 4.82
C SER A 196 -3.22 -9.25 3.77
N ALA A 197 -2.79 -8.97 2.54
CA ALA A 197 -2.99 -9.84 1.39
C ALA A 197 -1.72 -10.54 0.90
N GLY A 198 -0.59 -10.36 1.55
CA GLY A 198 0.72 -10.81 1.06
C GLY A 198 1.49 -11.73 2.01
N HIS A 199 0.84 -12.34 2.97
CA HIS A 199 1.51 -13.19 3.97
C HIS A 199 1.01 -14.61 3.94
#